data_70539ead598e371c628212698ef39ed0
#
_entry.id   70539ead598e371c628212698ef39ed0
#
_cell.length_a   1.000
_cell.length_b   1.000
_cell.length_c   1.000
_cell.angle_alpha   90.00
_cell.angle_beta   90.00
_cell.angle_gamma   90.00
#
_symmetry.space_group_name_H-M   'P 1'
#
loop_
_entity.id
_entity.type
_entity.pdbx_description
1 polymer ?
#
loop_
_entity_poly.entity_id
_entity_poly.type
_entity_poly.pdbx_seq_one_letter_code
_entity_poly.pdbx_strand_id
1 'polypeptide(L)'
;MDNRSAQQYNNSIRLQPPRAAVPTIASKSPSYRGRYAGPYLNVARAAARRNGVPGDLFLRLVQQERGWNAQARSVKGAMGLAQLMPGTVRLLGVNPSDPAQNLEDGARYLRTQYETFGSWRLALAAYNAGPGAVQKYNGVPPYKETRNYVRIIWGN
;
A
#
# COMPACT_ATOMS: atom_id res chain seq x y z
N MET A 1 -10.35 -12.34 -7.20
CA MET A 1 -10.35 -11.19 -8.07
C MET A 1 -10.44 -11.60 -9.52
N ASP A 2 -11.24 -10.95 -10.27
CA ASP A 2 -11.42 -11.37 -11.65
C ASP A 2 -10.35 -10.77 -12.57
N ASN A 3 -10.25 -11.33 -13.77
CA ASN A 3 -9.25 -10.91 -14.72
C ASN A 3 -9.54 -9.52 -15.29
N ARG A 4 -10.76 -9.07 -15.20
CA ARG A 4 -11.13 -7.77 -15.73
C ARG A 4 -10.44 -6.63 -14.97
N SER A 5 -10.34 -6.73 -13.65
CA SER A 5 -9.63 -5.73 -12.87
C SER A 5 -8.15 -5.67 -13.24
N ALA A 6 -7.52 -6.84 -13.42
CA ALA A 6 -6.14 -6.88 -13.80
C ALA A 6 -5.92 -6.28 -15.20
N GLN A 7 -6.83 -6.56 -16.13
CA GLN A 7 -6.73 -5.98 -17.45
C GLN A 7 -6.91 -4.48 -17.45
N GLN A 8 -7.84 -3.98 -16.66
CA GLN A 8 -8.04 -2.55 -16.54
C GLN A 8 -6.80 -1.86 -15.98
N TYR A 9 -6.18 -2.47 -14.99
CA TYR A 9 -4.96 -1.92 -14.42
C TYR A 9 -3.85 -1.83 -15.48
N ASN A 10 -3.63 -2.89 -16.23
CA ASN A 10 -2.60 -2.91 -17.26
C ASN A 10 -2.89 -1.92 -18.39
N ASN A 11 -4.15 -1.81 -18.78
CA ASN A 11 -4.53 -0.87 -19.83
C ASN A 11 -4.36 0.57 -19.37
N SER A 12 -4.70 0.86 -18.13
CA SER A 12 -4.52 2.21 -17.59
C SER A 12 -3.06 2.62 -17.62
N ILE A 13 -2.17 1.73 -17.24
CA ILE A 13 -0.75 2.04 -17.25
C ILE A 13 -0.26 2.34 -18.65
N ARG A 14 -0.71 1.57 -19.65
CA ARG A 14 -0.28 1.79 -21.02
C ARG A 14 -0.82 3.08 -21.62
N LEU A 15 -2.05 3.41 -21.29
CA LEU A 15 -2.70 4.58 -21.90
C LEU A 15 -2.31 5.88 -21.27
N GLN A 16 -1.89 5.86 -20.02
CA GLN A 16 -1.51 7.07 -19.35
C GLN A 16 -0.14 7.53 -19.79
N PRO A 17 -0.02 8.81 -20.07
CA PRO A 17 1.31 9.34 -20.36
C PRO A 17 2.16 9.20 -19.12
N PRO A 18 3.35 8.85 -19.34
CA PRO A 18 4.16 8.45 -18.26
C PRO A 18 4.25 9.48 -17.22
N ARG A 19 4.01 10.18 -17.05
CA ARG A 19 4.12 10.65 -16.10
C ARG A 19 4.23 11.80 -15.52
N ALA A 20 3.82 12.61 -16.17
CA ALA A 20 3.64 13.90 -15.60
C ALA A 20 2.86 13.87 -14.31
N ALA A 21 1.92 12.96 -14.22
CA ALA A 21 1.08 12.87 -13.05
C ALA A 21 1.81 12.34 -11.83
N VAL A 22 2.85 11.54 -12.03
CA VAL A 22 3.49 10.88 -10.89
C VAL A 22 4.20 11.87 -9.97
N PRO A 23 5.04 12.80 -10.49
CA PRO A 23 5.65 13.78 -9.60
C PRO A 23 4.64 14.65 -8.86
N THR A 24 3.53 14.97 -9.52
CA THR A 24 2.49 15.77 -8.87
C THR A 24 1.86 15.00 -7.73
N ILE A 25 1.57 13.72 -7.93
CA ILE A 25 1.01 12.88 -6.87
C ILE A 25 2.00 12.80 -5.71
N ALA A 26 3.26 12.54 -6.00
CA ALA A 26 4.27 12.42 -4.96
C ALA A 26 4.45 13.71 -4.17
N SER A 27 4.36 14.84 -4.83
CA SER A 27 4.56 16.13 -4.15
C SER A 27 3.42 16.47 -3.22
N LYS A 28 2.24 15.82 -3.38
CA LYS A 28 1.10 16.08 -2.51
C LYS A 28 1.04 15.11 -1.34
N SER A 29 1.83 14.07 -1.33
CA SER A 29 1.78 13.11 -0.25
C SER A 29 2.55 13.62 0.96
N PRO A 30 2.16 13.19 2.17
CA PRO A 30 2.87 13.63 3.38
C PRO A 30 4.28 13.06 3.43
N SER A 31 5.17 13.80 4.07
CA SER A 31 6.56 13.39 4.22
C SER A 31 6.71 12.30 5.28
N TYR A 32 7.70 11.44 5.10
CA TYR A 32 8.04 10.48 6.14
C TYR A 32 8.76 11.20 7.27
N ARG A 33 8.27 11.02 8.48
CA ARG A 33 8.85 11.66 9.67
C ARG A 33 9.22 10.66 10.75
N GLY A 34 9.28 9.37 10.43
CA GLY A 34 9.66 8.36 11.38
C GLY A 34 11.14 8.42 11.72
N ARG A 35 11.51 7.78 12.83
CA ARG A 35 12.90 7.76 13.30
C ARG A 35 13.70 6.62 12.68
N TYR A 36 13.02 5.62 12.16
CA TYR A 36 13.73 4.47 11.60
C TYR A 36 14.58 4.90 10.40
N ALA A 37 15.83 4.51 10.39
CA ALA A 37 16.74 4.76 9.30
C ALA A 37 17.58 3.51 9.00
N GLY A 38 17.05 2.33 9.31
CA GLY A 38 17.76 1.07 9.11
C GLY A 38 17.74 0.59 7.67
N PRO A 39 18.20 -0.65 7.44
CA PRO A 39 18.41 -1.16 6.08
C PRO A 39 17.15 -1.26 5.23
N TYR A 40 15.99 -1.41 5.84
CA TYR A 40 14.75 -1.57 5.06
C TYR A 40 14.21 -0.25 4.52
N LEU A 41 14.71 0.88 5.01
CA LEU A 41 14.20 2.18 4.56
C LEU A 41 14.37 2.36 3.05
N ASN A 42 15.59 2.14 2.57
CA ASN A 42 15.88 2.30 1.15
C ASN A 42 15.24 1.19 0.32
N VAL A 43 15.12 -0.01 0.86
CA VAL A 43 14.44 -1.11 0.17
C VAL A 43 12.97 -0.75 -0.04
N ALA A 44 12.32 -0.21 0.99
CA ALA A 44 10.93 0.20 0.88
C ALA A 44 10.75 1.37 -0.10
N ARG A 45 11.67 2.33 -0.05
CA ARG A 45 11.60 3.47 -0.97
C ARG A 45 11.76 3.03 -2.43
N ALA A 46 12.67 2.10 -2.67
CA ALA A 46 12.87 1.56 -4.02
C ALA A 46 11.66 0.76 -4.49
N ALA A 47 11.05 -0.03 -3.60
CA ALA A 47 9.86 -0.79 -3.93
C ALA A 47 8.70 0.15 -4.30
N ALA A 48 8.53 1.22 -3.54
CA ALA A 48 7.51 2.22 -3.85
C ALA A 48 7.73 2.83 -5.22
N ARG A 49 8.97 3.20 -5.52
CA ARG A 49 9.30 3.79 -6.81
C ARG A 49 9.00 2.84 -7.96
N ARG A 50 9.39 1.59 -7.83
CA ARG A 50 9.14 0.60 -8.89
C ARG A 50 7.65 0.40 -9.15
N ASN A 51 6.82 0.59 -8.14
CA ASN A 51 5.39 0.35 -8.25
C ASN A 51 4.56 1.63 -8.39
N GLY A 52 5.20 2.77 -8.61
CA GLY A 52 4.47 4.01 -8.81
C GLY A 52 3.73 4.50 -7.59
N VAL A 53 4.30 4.27 -6.41
CA VAL A 53 3.73 4.71 -5.13
C VAL A 53 4.61 5.83 -4.59
N PRO A 54 4.03 6.92 -4.07
CA PRO A 54 4.85 7.96 -3.43
C PRO A 54 5.69 7.34 -2.33
N GLY A 55 7.01 7.59 -2.39
CA GLY A 55 7.94 6.94 -1.49
C GLY A 55 7.62 7.18 -0.02
N ASP A 56 7.46 8.44 0.35
CA ASP A 56 7.22 8.77 1.75
C ASP A 56 5.87 8.24 2.24
N LEU A 57 4.88 8.17 1.37
CA LEU A 57 3.60 7.57 1.73
C LEU A 57 3.78 6.11 2.12
N PHE A 58 4.53 5.36 1.32
CA PHE A 58 4.76 3.95 1.62
C PHE A 58 5.58 3.78 2.89
N LEU A 59 6.57 4.65 3.11
CA LEU A 59 7.33 4.59 4.37
C LEU A 59 6.43 4.83 5.58
N ARG A 60 5.49 5.76 5.46
CA ARG A 60 4.53 6.03 6.54
C ARG A 60 3.63 4.81 6.76
N LEU A 61 3.25 4.12 5.68
CA LEU A 61 2.46 2.90 5.81
C LEU A 61 3.24 1.83 6.57
N VAL A 62 4.48 1.57 6.17
CA VAL A 62 5.29 0.54 6.82
C VAL A 62 5.51 0.88 8.29
N GLN A 63 5.76 2.16 8.59
CA GLN A 63 5.91 2.62 9.98
C GLN A 63 4.64 2.31 10.78
N GLN A 64 3.48 2.58 10.20
CA GLN A 64 2.22 2.37 10.90
C GLN A 64 1.90 0.90 11.08
N GLU A 65 2.34 0.04 10.17
CA GLU A 65 1.97 -1.36 10.26
C GLU A 65 2.58 -2.02 11.50
N ARG A 66 3.87 -2.12 11.60
CA ARG A 66 4.50 -2.73 12.79
C ARG A 66 5.87 -2.13 13.06
N GLY A 67 6.06 -0.86 12.72
CA GLY A 67 7.25 -0.15 13.09
C GLY A 67 8.54 -0.76 12.57
N TRP A 68 8.54 -1.25 11.35
CA TRP A 68 9.72 -1.80 10.68
C TRP A 68 10.20 -3.15 11.23
N ASN A 69 9.30 -3.91 11.86
CA ASN A 69 9.64 -5.23 12.37
C ASN A 69 9.36 -6.28 11.30
N ALA A 70 10.44 -6.81 10.69
CA ALA A 70 10.32 -7.79 9.61
C ALA A 70 9.74 -9.13 10.09
N GLN A 71 9.77 -9.39 11.39
CA GLN A 71 9.26 -10.64 11.97
C GLN A 71 7.83 -10.48 12.48
N ALA A 72 7.22 -9.33 12.31
CA ALA A 72 5.92 -9.06 12.90
C ALA A 72 4.83 -9.95 12.32
N ARG A 73 3.92 -10.39 13.17
CA ARG A 73 2.73 -11.12 12.77
C ARG A 73 1.58 -10.66 13.63
N SER A 74 0.49 -10.24 12.98
CA SER A 74 -0.68 -9.79 13.73
C SER A 74 -1.52 -10.99 14.18
N VAL A 75 -2.48 -10.73 15.07
CA VAL A 75 -3.40 -11.78 15.51
C VAL A 75 -4.23 -12.33 14.37
N LYS A 76 -4.46 -11.55 13.33
CA LYS A 76 -5.21 -12.00 12.16
C LYS A 76 -4.33 -12.64 11.10
N GLY A 77 -3.03 -12.75 11.36
CA GLY A 77 -2.12 -13.41 10.46
C GLY A 77 -1.41 -12.54 9.45
N ALA A 78 -1.55 -11.21 9.55
CA ALA A 78 -0.79 -10.32 8.68
C ALA A 78 0.71 -10.47 8.99
N MET A 79 1.54 -10.45 7.95
CA MET A 79 2.94 -10.83 8.06
C MET A 79 3.89 -9.78 7.53
N GLY A 80 4.99 -9.56 8.25
CA GLY A 80 6.15 -8.83 7.78
C GLY A 80 6.03 -7.33 7.84
N LEU A 81 6.96 -6.67 7.18
CA LEU A 81 7.07 -5.21 7.19
C LEU A 81 5.84 -4.51 6.66
N ALA A 82 5.25 -5.04 5.61
CA ALA A 82 4.05 -4.46 5.00
C ALA A 82 2.76 -5.11 5.49
N GLN A 83 2.85 -6.06 6.41
CA GLN A 83 1.69 -6.72 7.03
C GLN A 83 0.72 -7.26 6.00
N LEU A 84 1.21 -8.16 5.14
CA LEU A 84 0.38 -8.78 4.13
C LEU A 84 -0.49 -9.88 4.74
N MET A 85 -1.77 -9.85 4.44
CA MET A 85 -2.70 -10.86 4.91
C MET A 85 -2.52 -12.18 4.15
N PRO A 86 -2.80 -13.33 4.79
CA PRO A 86 -2.63 -14.63 4.13
C PRO A 86 -3.36 -14.74 2.78
N GLY A 87 -4.55 -14.15 2.68
CA GLY A 87 -5.28 -14.17 1.41
C GLY A 87 -4.56 -13.40 0.33
N THR A 88 -3.99 -12.24 0.67
CA THR A 88 -3.21 -11.45 -0.27
C THR A 88 -1.96 -12.19 -0.69
N VAL A 89 -1.27 -12.83 0.25
CA VAL A 89 -0.09 -13.63 -0.03
C VAL A 89 -0.40 -14.73 -1.03
N ARG A 90 -1.50 -15.45 -0.83
CA ARG A 90 -1.89 -16.50 -1.75
C ARG A 90 -2.22 -15.96 -3.13
N LEU A 91 -2.89 -14.83 -3.19
CA LEU A 91 -3.25 -14.19 -4.44
C LEU A 91 -2.02 -13.77 -5.23
N LEU A 92 -1.03 -13.22 -4.55
CA LEU A 92 0.18 -12.73 -5.20
C LEU A 92 1.19 -13.84 -5.49
N GLY A 93 1.09 -14.97 -4.80
CA GLY A 93 2.01 -16.09 -5.02
C GLY A 93 3.43 -15.81 -4.54
N VAL A 94 3.58 -15.12 -3.41
CA VAL A 94 4.87 -14.62 -2.97
C VAL A 94 5.26 -15.22 -1.62
N ASN A 95 6.52 -15.03 -1.25
CA ASN A 95 7.04 -15.44 0.06
C ASN A 95 7.01 -14.25 1.02
N PRO A 96 6.05 -14.21 1.96
CA PRO A 96 5.92 -13.06 2.85
C PRO A 96 7.03 -12.97 3.90
N SER A 97 7.82 -14.03 4.07
CA SER A 97 8.91 -14.03 5.05
C SER A 97 10.16 -13.31 4.56
N ASP A 98 10.29 -13.11 3.26
CA ASP A 98 11.42 -12.36 2.72
C ASP A 98 11.13 -10.86 2.86
N PRO A 99 11.91 -10.11 3.64
CA PRO A 99 11.60 -8.69 3.88
C PRO A 99 11.53 -7.86 2.59
N ALA A 100 12.47 -8.04 1.68
CA ALA A 100 12.48 -7.26 0.44
C ALA A 100 11.27 -7.62 -0.42
N GLN A 101 10.95 -8.90 -0.53
CA GLN A 101 9.79 -9.34 -1.29
C GLN A 101 8.50 -8.85 -0.64
N ASN A 102 8.42 -8.90 0.68
CA ASN A 102 7.26 -8.41 1.41
C ASN A 102 7.01 -6.94 1.12
N LEU A 103 8.06 -6.12 1.12
CA LEU A 103 7.93 -4.69 0.81
C LEU A 103 7.52 -4.48 -0.64
N GLU A 104 8.11 -5.23 -1.56
CA GLU A 104 7.77 -5.12 -2.96
C GLU A 104 6.29 -5.42 -3.20
N ASP A 105 5.80 -6.48 -2.58
CA ASP A 105 4.43 -6.90 -2.76
C ASP A 105 3.46 -5.96 -2.05
N GLY A 106 3.87 -5.42 -0.91
CA GLY A 106 3.07 -4.40 -0.23
C GLY A 106 2.89 -3.16 -1.10
N ALA A 107 3.98 -2.69 -1.70
CA ALA A 107 3.91 -1.52 -2.58
C ALA A 107 3.04 -1.81 -3.80
N ARG A 108 3.19 -3.00 -4.39
CA ARG A 108 2.38 -3.40 -5.54
C ARG A 108 0.90 -3.48 -5.17
N TYR A 109 0.59 -4.06 -4.03
CA TYR A 109 -0.79 -4.18 -3.59
C TYR A 109 -1.41 -2.81 -3.35
N LEU A 110 -0.66 -1.89 -2.73
CA LEU A 110 -1.15 -0.53 -2.54
C LEU A 110 -1.41 0.17 -3.87
N ARG A 111 -0.51 0.01 -4.84
CA ARG A 111 -0.70 0.59 -6.17
C ARG A 111 -1.94 0.02 -6.84
N THR A 112 -2.19 -1.28 -6.71
CA THR A 112 -3.39 -1.90 -7.24
C THR A 112 -4.64 -1.26 -6.65
N GLN A 113 -4.64 -0.98 -5.35
CA GLN A 113 -5.77 -0.32 -4.72
C GLN A 113 -5.95 1.11 -5.23
N TYR A 114 -4.84 1.80 -5.46
CA TYR A 114 -4.92 3.14 -6.03
C TYR A 114 -5.52 3.12 -7.44
N GLU A 115 -5.12 2.16 -8.26
CA GLU A 115 -5.70 2.04 -9.61
C GLU A 115 -7.19 1.73 -9.56
N THR A 116 -7.60 0.96 -8.57
CA THR A 116 -9.01 0.59 -8.43
C THR A 116 -9.87 1.76 -7.94
N PHE A 117 -9.38 2.52 -6.98
CA PHE A 117 -10.22 3.52 -6.31
C PHE A 117 -9.90 4.96 -6.67
N GLY A 118 -8.79 5.20 -7.34
CA GLY A 118 -8.50 6.53 -7.88
C GLY A 118 -7.96 7.55 -6.88
N SER A 119 -7.72 7.17 -5.63
CA SER A 119 -7.12 8.06 -4.66
C SER A 119 -6.26 7.29 -3.67
N TRP A 120 -5.21 7.94 -3.19
CA TRP A 120 -4.34 7.30 -2.21
C TRP A 120 -5.04 7.12 -0.88
N ARG A 121 -5.92 8.03 -0.53
CA ARG A 121 -6.69 7.93 0.69
C ARG A 121 -7.56 6.67 0.69
N LEU A 122 -8.26 6.42 -0.41
CA LEU A 122 -9.08 5.22 -0.54
C LEU A 122 -8.23 3.97 -0.69
N ALA A 123 -7.07 4.09 -1.34
CA ALA A 123 -6.15 2.96 -1.45
C ALA A 123 -5.68 2.50 -0.08
N LEU A 124 -5.36 3.44 0.80
CA LEU A 124 -4.97 3.12 2.17
C LEU A 124 -6.10 2.45 2.94
N ALA A 125 -7.32 2.96 2.76
CA ALA A 125 -8.49 2.34 3.40
C ALA A 125 -8.67 0.91 2.93
N ALA A 126 -8.50 0.66 1.63
CA ALA A 126 -8.62 -0.68 1.05
C ALA A 126 -7.48 -1.58 1.52
N TYR A 127 -6.28 -1.03 1.65
CA TYR A 127 -5.14 -1.80 2.15
C TYR A 127 -5.42 -2.32 3.57
N ASN A 128 -6.01 -1.48 4.41
CA ASN A 128 -6.29 -1.85 5.80
C ASN A 128 -7.57 -2.69 5.94
N ALA A 129 -8.65 -2.26 5.33
CA ALA A 129 -9.96 -2.89 5.54
C ALA A 129 -10.38 -3.86 4.44
N GLY A 130 -9.62 -3.91 3.34
CA GLY A 130 -9.97 -4.70 2.17
C GLY A 130 -10.75 -3.90 1.15
N PRO A 131 -10.56 -4.17 -0.15
CA PRO A 131 -11.28 -3.44 -1.19
C PRO A 131 -12.79 -3.63 -1.14
N GLY A 132 -13.24 -4.80 -0.67
CA GLY A 132 -14.69 -5.03 -0.55
C GLY A 132 -15.37 -4.06 0.41
N ALA A 133 -14.71 -3.71 1.51
CA ALA A 133 -15.27 -2.76 2.46
C ALA A 133 -15.36 -1.37 1.86
N VAL A 134 -14.33 -0.96 1.12
CA VAL A 134 -14.35 0.36 0.47
C VAL A 134 -15.45 0.42 -0.58
N GLN A 135 -15.64 -0.65 -1.34
CA GLN A 135 -16.73 -0.72 -2.31
C GLN A 135 -18.10 -0.66 -1.62
N LYS A 136 -18.25 -1.42 -0.54
CA LYS A 136 -19.52 -1.47 0.18
C LYS A 136 -19.94 -0.10 0.70
N TYR A 137 -19.00 0.64 1.25
CA TYR A 137 -19.30 1.96 1.82
C TYR A 137 -19.07 3.11 0.86
N ASN A 138 -18.63 2.81 -0.34
CA ASN A 138 -18.35 3.81 -1.35
C ASN A 138 -17.43 4.90 -0.82
N GLY A 139 -16.40 4.49 -0.10
CA GLY A 139 -15.47 5.40 0.54
C GLY A 139 -14.76 4.72 1.70
N VAL A 140 -14.15 5.51 2.56
CA VAL A 140 -13.50 4.97 3.76
C VAL A 140 -14.58 4.36 4.66
N PRO A 141 -14.46 3.06 4.99
CA PRO A 141 -15.46 2.43 5.84
C PRO A 141 -15.50 3.09 7.23
N PRO A 142 -16.65 3.08 7.89
CA PRO A 142 -16.77 3.73 9.20
C PRO A 142 -16.19 2.88 10.32
N TYR A 143 -15.08 2.22 10.09
CA TYR A 143 -14.37 1.44 11.09
C TYR A 143 -13.38 2.37 11.78
N LYS A 144 -13.38 2.36 13.10
CA LYS A 144 -12.47 3.20 13.85
C LYS A 144 -11.01 2.96 13.47
N GLU A 145 -10.64 1.68 13.35
CA GLU A 145 -9.27 1.32 12.98
C GLU A 145 -8.89 1.90 11.61
N THR A 146 -9.77 1.73 10.63
CA THR A 146 -9.47 2.17 9.26
C THR A 146 -9.42 3.68 9.16
N ARG A 147 -10.34 4.37 9.82
CA ARG A 147 -10.31 5.83 9.84
C ARG A 147 -9.03 6.36 10.45
N ASN A 148 -8.60 5.77 11.56
CA ASN A 148 -7.35 6.17 12.20
C ASN A 148 -6.14 5.86 11.33
N TYR A 149 -6.15 4.68 10.68
CA TYR A 149 -5.10 4.27 9.78
C TYR A 149 -4.89 5.30 8.67
N VAL A 150 -5.98 5.66 8.00
CA VAL A 150 -5.93 6.64 6.91
C VAL A 150 -5.47 8.00 7.43
N ARG A 151 -6.00 8.43 8.55
CA ARG A 151 -5.65 9.72 9.11
C ARG A 151 -4.17 9.80 9.49
N ILE A 152 -3.66 8.74 10.10
CA ILE A 152 -2.26 8.72 10.54
C ILE A 152 -1.31 8.72 9.35
N ILE A 153 -1.61 7.93 8.32
CA ILE A 153 -0.71 7.82 7.18
C ILE A 153 -0.87 8.96 6.20
N TRP A 154 -2.10 9.28 5.82
CA TRP A 154 -2.35 10.29 4.80
C TRP A 154 -2.46 11.70 5.37
N GLY A 155 -3.01 11.80 6.57
CA GLY A 155 -3.39 13.07 7.13
C GLY A 155 -4.90 13.25 6.94
N ASN A 156 -5.40 14.40 7.08
CA ASN A 156 -6.84 14.63 7.07
C ASN A 156 -7.56 14.05 5.86
#